data_123cdad415c44e08a585f626105d2687
#
_entry.id   123cdad415c44e08a585f626105d2687
#
_cell.length_a   1.000
_cell.length_b   1.000
_cell.length_c   1.000
_cell.angle_alpha   90.00
_cell.angle_beta   90.00
_cell.angle_gamma   90.00
#
_symmetry.space_group_name_H-M   'P 1'
#
loop_
_entity.id
_entity.type
_entity.pdbx_description
1 polymer ?
#
loop_
_entity_poly.entity_id
_entity_poly.type
_entity_poly.pdbx_seq_one_letter_code
_entity_poly.pdbx_strand_id
1 'polypeptide(L)'
;MTLSKSRKAMCFILTMLFSIGSILFFGTLIAKSTVLNEGYMNRIFEYSNVNEQCEKAFEDRVAVLEAQSTIPARVFDTVFKTNDTAASNVIGKLYSSQNPTLYSKNQIKQFESLCKEYLEGNNMQYDSELIHNTAIKATEAYNDCFGFNNADTLVSYIGTLNSNSSRLISIGMLLMAVPIIMLLVLYRRSREIMFNIFASLTTSGMIF
;
A
#
# COMPACT_ATOMS: atom_id res chain seq x y z
N MET A 1 23.90 -28.24 -38.45
CA MET A 1 23.00 -27.54 -39.36
C MET A 1 22.83 -26.11 -38.85
N THR A 2 23.49 -25.13 -39.46
CA THR A 2 23.47 -23.74 -39.03
C THR A 2 22.12 -23.12 -39.36
N LEU A 3 21.36 -22.72 -38.38
CA LEU A 3 20.12 -21.97 -38.54
C LEU A 3 20.38 -20.72 -39.43
N SER A 4 19.49 -20.44 -40.38
CA SER A 4 19.56 -19.20 -41.15
C SER A 4 19.50 -17.99 -40.20
N LYS A 5 20.16 -16.89 -40.53
CA LYS A 5 20.19 -15.66 -39.72
C LYS A 5 18.78 -15.20 -39.34
N SER A 6 17.81 -15.33 -40.25
CA SER A 6 16.41 -14.99 -40.03
C SER A 6 15.75 -15.85 -38.92
N ARG A 7 16.01 -17.16 -38.89
CA ARG A 7 15.48 -18.04 -37.84
C ARG A 7 16.05 -17.73 -36.49
N LYS A 8 17.33 -17.39 -36.39
CA LYS A 8 17.97 -16.96 -35.12
C LYS A 8 17.34 -15.68 -34.59
N ALA A 9 17.13 -14.68 -35.44
CA ALA A 9 16.49 -13.43 -35.06
C ALA A 9 15.05 -13.67 -34.58
N MET A 10 14.29 -14.51 -35.26
CA MET A 10 12.92 -14.85 -34.88
C MET A 10 12.85 -15.54 -33.53
N CYS A 11 13.78 -16.45 -33.23
CA CYS A 11 13.86 -17.09 -31.91
C CYS A 11 14.17 -16.10 -30.81
N PHE A 12 15.10 -15.19 -31.06
CA PHE A 12 15.43 -14.14 -30.10
C PHE A 12 14.20 -13.29 -29.76
N ILE A 13 13.44 -12.85 -30.78
CA ILE A 13 12.23 -12.06 -30.59
C ILE A 13 11.17 -12.86 -29.80
N LEU A 14 10.95 -14.14 -30.15
CA LEU A 14 9.99 -14.99 -29.44
C LEU A 14 10.40 -15.24 -27.99
N THR A 15 11.69 -15.40 -27.72
CA THR A 15 12.24 -15.55 -26.37
C THR A 15 12.04 -14.27 -25.55
N MET A 16 12.27 -13.09 -26.13
CA MET A 16 12.00 -11.81 -25.49
C MET A 16 10.51 -11.63 -25.16
N LEU A 17 9.62 -11.93 -26.12
CA LEU A 17 8.18 -11.87 -25.88
C LEU A 17 7.74 -12.82 -24.76
N PHE A 18 8.28 -14.02 -24.73
CA PHE A 18 8.02 -14.96 -23.65
C PHE A 18 8.49 -14.44 -22.28
N SER A 19 9.70 -13.86 -22.21
CA SER A 19 10.24 -13.28 -20.97
C SER A 19 9.36 -12.13 -20.47
N ILE A 20 8.95 -11.22 -21.34
CA ILE A 20 8.04 -10.12 -21.00
C ILE A 20 6.69 -10.66 -20.51
N GLY A 21 6.14 -11.66 -21.22
CA GLY A 21 4.91 -12.33 -20.82
C GLY A 21 5.02 -12.98 -19.44
N SER A 22 6.15 -13.63 -19.14
CA SER A 22 6.42 -14.26 -17.85
C SER A 22 6.49 -13.22 -16.72
N ILE A 23 7.19 -12.11 -16.94
CA ILE A 23 7.28 -11.02 -15.96
C ILE A 23 5.89 -10.44 -15.67
N LEU A 24 5.10 -10.15 -16.72
CA LEU A 24 3.75 -9.63 -16.55
C LEU A 24 2.84 -10.64 -15.83
N PHE A 25 2.89 -11.90 -16.19
CA PHE A 25 2.04 -12.94 -15.62
C PHE A 25 2.39 -13.19 -14.14
N PHE A 26 3.62 -13.58 -13.87
CA PHE A 26 4.06 -13.90 -12.50
C PHE A 26 4.09 -12.66 -11.60
N GLY A 27 4.56 -11.51 -12.11
CA GLY A 27 4.56 -10.27 -11.35
C GLY A 27 3.16 -9.83 -10.93
N THR A 28 2.17 -9.96 -11.83
CA THR A 28 0.77 -9.66 -11.49
C THR A 28 0.20 -10.66 -10.50
N LEU A 29 0.54 -11.96 -10.62
CA LEU A 29 0.11 -12.98 -9.65
C LEU A 29 0.69 -12.72 -8.26
N ILE A 30 1.97 -12.40 -8.18
CA ILE A 30 2.63 -12.05 -6.91
C ILE A 30 1.98 -10.79 -6.33
N ALA A 31 1.82 -9.74 -7.12
CA ALA A 31 1.16 -8.52 -6.66
C ALA A 31 -0.26 -8.79 -6.14
N LYS A 32 -1.04 -9.63 -6.83
CA LYS A 32 -2.40 -10.01 -6.43
C LYS A 32 -2.44 -10.83 -5.15
N SER A 33 -1.44 -11.67 -4.91
CA SER A 33 -1.36 -12.49 -3.69
C SER A 33 -0.74 -11.76 -2.50
N THR A 34 -0.07 -10.64 -2.72
CA THR A 34 0.63 -9.85 -1.71
C THR A 34 0.03 -8.45 -1.57
N VAL A 35 0.58 -7.48 -2.29
CA VAL A 35 0.23 -6.05 -2.15
C VAL A 35 -1.23 -5.75 -2.47
N LEU A 36 -1.87 -6.50 -3.37
CA LEU A 36 -3.30 -6.34 -3.70
C LEU A 36 -4.21 -7.20 -2.82
N ASN A 37 -3.67 -7.93 -1.86
CA ASN A 37 -4.41 -8.78 -0.93
C ASN A 37 -4.49 -8.11 0.45
N GLU A 38 -5.66 -7.61 0.80
CA GLU A 38 -5.93 -6.98 2.11
C GLU A 38 -5.53 -7.88 3.28
N GLY A 39 -5.90 -9.16 3.25
CA GLY A 39 -5.59 -10.09 4.33
C GLY A 39 -4.10 -10.39 4.48
N TYR A 40 -3.33 -10.32 3.40
CA TYR A 40 -1.88 -10.44 3.46
C TYR A 40 -1.25 -9.17 4.07
N MET A 41 -1.71 -8.00 3.64
CA MET A 41 -1.21 -6.72 4.16
C MET A 41 -1.55 -6.55 5.64
N ASN A 42 -2.77 -6.89 6.07
CA ASN A 42 -3.14 -6.86 7.50
C ASN A 42 -2.20 -7.73 8.34
N ARG A 43 -1.87 -8.95 7.89
CA ARG A 43 -0.91 -9.82 8.59
C ARG A 43 0.48 -9.20 8.69
N ILE A 44 0.98 -8.58 7.62
CA ILE A 44 2.29 -7.90 7.65
C ILE A 44 2.27 -6.77 8.69
N PHE A 45 1.21 -5.98 8.72
CA PHE A 45 1.07 -4.87 9.67
C PHE A 45 1.01 -5.36 11.13
N GLU A 46 0.30 -6.46 11.38
CA GLU A 46 0.30 -7.11 12.71
C GLU A 46 1.69 -7.61 13.11
N TYR A 47 2.39 -8.32 12.21
CA TYR A 47 3.73 -8.82 12.49
C TYR A 47 4.77 -7.71 12.68
N SER A 48 4.58 -6.57 12.06
CA SER A 48 5.50 -5.43 12.13
C SER A 48 5.21 -4.50 13.30
N ASN A 49 4.22 -4.79 14.15
CA ASN A 49 3.78 -3.96 15.27
C ASN A 49 3.56 -2.49 14.88
N VAL A 50 2.99 -2.28 13.69
CA VAL A 50 2.82 -0.92 13.13
C VAL A 50 1.91 -0.08 14.02
N ASN A 51 0.86 -0.67 14.59
CA ASN A 51 -0.01 0.05 15.52
C ASN A 51 0.75 0.62 16.71
N GLU A 52 1.58 -0.19 17.37
CA GLU A 52 2.38 0.21 18.53
C GLU A 52 3.39 1.33 18.16
N GLN A 53 3.99 1.23 16.97
CA GLN A 53 4.89 2.27 16.48
C GLN A 53 4.16 3.59 16.19
N CYS A 54 2.97 3.52 15.59
CA CYS A 54 2.13 4.69 15.34
C CYS A 54 1.63 5.33 16.64
N GLU A 55 1.23 4.51 17.62
CA GLU A 55 0.79 4.95 18.93
C GLU A 55 1.90 5.71 19.65
N LYS A 56 3.08 5.11 19.75
CA LYS A 56 4.25 5.76 20.34
C LYS A 56 4.63 7.06 19.63
N ALA A 57 4.62 7.07 18.31
CA ALA A 57 4.90 8.28 17.52
C ALA A 57 3.86 9.39 17.78
N PHE A 58 2.60 9.01 18.00
CA PHE A 58 1.54 9.94 18.35
C PHE A 58 1.69 10.46 19.78
N GLU A 59 1.97 9.60 20.76
CA GLU A 59 2.26 9.98 22.15
C GLU A 59 3.40 10.98 22.24
N ASP A 60 4.50 10.76 21.52
CA ASP A 60 5.63 11.69 21.46
C ASP A 60 5.20 13.07 20.94
N ARG A 61 4.32 13.14 19.95
CA ARG A 61 3.79 14.40 19.41
C ARG A 61 2.80 15.06 20.37
N VAL A 62 1.97 14.28 21.05
CA VAL A 62 1.05 14.78 22.10
C VAL A 62 1.82 15.41 23.24
N ALA A 63 2.93 14.79 23.69
CA ALA A 63 3.78 15.35 24.75
C ALA A 63 4.32 16.74 24.40
N VAL A 64 4.67 16.96 23.11
CA VAL A 64 5.10 18.29 22.64
C VAL A 64 3.93 19.28 22.65
N LEU A 65 2.74 18.86 22.21
CA LEU A 65 1.55 19.70 22.20
C LEU A 65 1.08 20.05 23.61
N GLU A 66 1.14 19.10 24.54
CA GLU A 66 0.87 19.31 25.98
C GLU A 66 1.80 20.37 26.55
N ALA A 67 3.10 20.26 26.31
CA ALA A 67 4.09 21.24 26.79
C ALA A 67 3.87 22.64 26.19
N GLN A 68 3.34 22.75 24.99
CA GLN A 68 3.10 24.05 24.31
C GLN A 68 1.75 24.68 24.65
N SER A 69 0.73 23.86 24.93
CA SER A 69 -0.65 24.33 25.09
C SER A 69 -1.15 24.35 26.52
N THR A 70 -0.42 23.76 27.46
CA THR A 70 -0.87 23.50 28.84
C THR A 70 -2.16 22.65 28.95
N ILE A 71 -2.58 22.03 27.84
CA ILE A 71 -3.71 21.11 27.80
C ILE A 71 -3.20 19.73 28.23
N PRO A 72 -3.81 19.10 29.26
CA PRO A 72 -3.28 17.84 29.78
C PRO A 72 -3.47 16.67 28.78
N ALA A 73 -2.54 15.72 28.78
CA ALA A 73 -2.55 14.51 27.93
C ALA A 73 -3.89 13.78 27.94
N ARG A 74 -4.57 13.74 29.07
CA ARG A 74 -5.89 13.11 29.23
C ARG A 74 -6.94 13.58 28.23
N VAL A 75 -6.90 14.85 27.82
CA VAL A 75 -7.86 15.39 26.83
C VAL A 75 -7.56 14.79 25.45
N PHE A 76 -6.27 14.70 25.10
CA PHE A 76 -5.85 14.05 23.85
C PHE A 76 -6.25 12.58 23.83
N ASP A 77 -6.00 11.84 24.90
CA ASP A 77 -6.35 10.42 25.03
C ASP A 77 -7.86 10.18 24.92
N THR A 78 -8.68 11.10 25.44
CA THR A 78 -10.14 10.96 25.39
C THR A 78 -10.68 11.13 23.96
N VAL A 79 -10.11 12.05 23.18
CA VAL A 79 -10.57 12.35 21.81
C VAL A 79 -9.93 11.41 20.80
N PHE A 80 -8.63 11.16 20.95
CA PHE A 80 -7.84 10.35 20.02
C PHE A 80 -7.58 8.96 20.58
N LYS A 81 -8.60 8.36 21.17
CA LYS A 81 -8.51 7.01 21.73
C LYS A 81 -8.04 6.05 20.63
N THR A 82 -6.80 5.63 20.73
CA THR A 82 -6.22 4.65 19.83
C THR A 82 -6.86 3.30 20.12
N ASN A 83 -7.42 2.69 19.08
CA ASN A 83 -7.84 1.30 19.14
C ASN A 83 -6.72 0.46 18.52
N ASP A 84 -6.40 -0.68 19.09
CA ASP A 84 -5.41 -1.65 18.58
C ASP A 84 -5.61 -2.03 17.10
N THR A 85 -6.74 -1.65 16.52
CA THR A 85 -7.13 -1.93 15.12
C THR A 85 -7.04 -0.71 14.21
N ALA A 86 -6.50 0.43 14.67
CA ALA A 86 -6.52 1.68 13.87
C ALA A 86 -5.84 1.52 12.49
N ALA A 87 -4.65 0.92 12.44
CA ALA A 87 -3.94 0.69 11.19
C ALA A 87 -4.65 -0.33 10.29
N SER A 88 -5.23 -1.39 10.85
CA SER A 88 -6.03 -2.36 10.09
C SER A 88 -7.28 -1.71 9.47
N ASN A 89 -7.91 -0.78 10.18
CA ASN A 89 -9.04 -0.02 9.65
C ASN A 89 -8.63 0.89 8.48
N VAL A 90 -7.43 1.47 8.54
CA VAL A 90 -6.88 2.27 7.42
C VAL A 90 -6.63 1.39 6.20
N ILE A 91 -6.05 0.21 6.40
CA ILE A 91 -5.84 -0.76 5.32
C ILE A 91 -7.18 -1.15 4.71
N GLY A 92 -8.19 -1.54 5.50
CA GLY A 92 -9.51 -1.87 5.00
C GLY A 92 -10.12 -0.76 4.14
N LYS A 93 -9.95 0.51 4.55
CA LYS A 93 -10.40 1.66 3.76
C LYS A 93 -9.63 1.82 2.46
N LEU A 94 -8.30 1.62 2.46
CA LEU A 94 -7.49 1.67 1.24
C LEU A 94 -7.96 0.65 0.19
N TYR A 95 -8.27 -0.58 0.62
CA TYR A 95 -8.74 -1.64 -0.27
C TYR A 95 -10.20 -1.50 -0.68
N SER A 96 -11.04 -0.87 0.13
CA SER A 96 -12.44 -0.56 -0.20
C SER A 96 -12.61 0.73 -1.03
N SER A 97 -11.51 1.35 -1.46
CA SER A 97 -11.49 2.62 -2.21
C SER A 97 -12.17 3.77 -1.45
N GLN A 98 -12.12 3.72 -0.11
CA GLN A 98 -12.62 4.79 0.74
C GLN A 98 -11.45 5.68 1.17
N ASN A 99 -11.73 6.98 1.34
CA ASN A 99 -10.72 7.89 1.88
C ASN A 99 -10.40 7.49 3.33
N PRO A 100 -9.13 7.17 3.65
CA PRO A 100 -8.72 6.76 4.99
C PRO A 100 -8.61 7.90 5.98
N THR A 101 -9.17 9.09 5.70
CA THR A 101 -9.19 10.21 6.66
C THR A 101 -9.81 9.73 7.97
N LEU A 102 -8.98 9.60 8.99
CA LEU A 102 -9.37 9.00 10.27
C LEU A 102 -10.15 9.99 11.14
N TYR A 103 -9.79 11.27 11.07
CA TYR A 103 -10.42 12.32 11.84
C TYR A 103 -10.87 13.51 10.98
N SER A 104 -12.05 14.01 11.29
CA SER A 104 -12.75 15.07 10.56
C SER A 104 -12.94 16.32 11.44
N LYS A 105 -13.57 17.35 10.87
CA LYS A 105 -13.94 18.58 11.60
C LYS A 105 -14.76 18.34 12.88
N ASN A 106 -15.43 17.19 13.00
CA ASN A 106 -16.21 16.86 14.19
C ASN A 106 -15.30 16.54 15.39
N GLN A 107 -14.16 15.90 15.17
CA GLN A 107 -13.20 15.61 16.24
C GLN A 107 -12.51 16.88 16.75
N ILE A 108 -12.23 17.85 15.85
CA ILE A 108 -11.73 19.16 16.24
C ILE A 108 -12.71 19.83 17.21
N LYS A 109 -14.00 19.86 16.86
CA LYS A 109 -15.04 20.43 17.73
C LYS A 109 -15.20 19.67 19.06
N GLN A 110 -15.10 18.35 19.03
CA GLN A 110 -15.14 17.54 20.23
C GLN A 110 -13.95 17.84 21.15
N PHE A 111 -12.77 17.95 20.59
CA PHE A 111 -11.55 18.33 21.33
C PHE A 111 -11.70 19.72 21.97
N GLU A 112 -12.16 20.72 21.19
CA GLU A 112 -12.41 22.07 21.71
C GLU A 112 -13.41 22.08 22.86
N SER A 113 -14.51 21.30 22.74
CA SER A 113 -15.54 21.20 23.77
C SER A 113 -14.98 20.60 25.07
N LEU A 114 -14.23 19.50 24.96
CA LEU A 114 -13.62 18.84 26.12
C LEU A 114 -12.52 19.68 26.77
N CYS A 115 -11.73 20.41 25.96
CA CYS A 115 -10.75 21.36 26.49
C CYS A 115 -11.39 22.47 27.29
N LYS A 116 -12.47 23.08 26.76
CA LYS A 116 -13.22 24.14 27.44
C LYS A 116 -13.81 23.63 28.75
N GLU A 117 -14.50 22.51 28.72
CA GLU A 117 -15.08 21.88 29.90
C GLU A 117 -14.02 21.61 30.97
N TYR A 118 -12.86 21.10 30.59
CA TYR A 118 -11.76 20.84 31.51
C TYR A 118 -11.20 22.14 32.13
N LEU A 119 -10.95 23.16 31.31
CA LEU A 119 -10.33 24.42 31.75
C LEU A 119 -11.31 25.23 32.62
N GLU A 120 -12.58 25.28 32.25
CA GLU A 120 -13.65 25.93 33.04
C GLU A 120 -13.85 25.22 34.39
N GLY A 121 -13.86 23.88 34.37
CA GLY A 121 -13.98 23.08 35.61
C GLY A 121 -12.83 23.25 36.58
N ASN A 122 -11.66 23.68 36.09
CA ASN A 122 -10.48 23.98 36.94
C ASN A 122 -10.23 25.47 37.17
N ASN A 123 -11.17 26.36 36.82
CA ASN A 123 -11.07 27.81 36.91
C ASN A 123 -9.82 28.39 36.21
N MET A 124 -9.39 27.76 35.10
CA MET A 124 -8.24 28.21 34.32
C MET A 124 -8.71 29.15 33.21
N GLN A 125 -7.97 30.24 33.03
CA GLN A 125 -8.20 31.10 31.86
C GLN A 125 -7.67 30.38 30.61
N TYR A 126 -8.42 30.46 29.52
CA TYR A 126 -8.02 29.83 28.26
C TYR A 126 -8.16 30.79 27.07
N ASP A 127 -7.28 30.57 26.11
CA ASP A 127 -7.35 31.19 24.80
C ASP A 127 -8.04 30.24 23.82
N SER A 128 -9.18 30.65 23.31
CA SER A 128 -9.95 29.85 22.35
C SER A 128 -9.20 29.60 21.03
N GLU A 129 -8.33 30.52 20.62
CA GLU A 129 -7.52 30.38 19.43
C GLU A 129 -6.40 29.34 19.64
N LEU A 130 -5.78 29.37 20.81
CA LEU A 130 -4.78 28.36 21.18
C LEU A 130 -5.39 26.94 21.22
N ILE A 131 -6.59 26.78 21.79
CA ILE A 131 -7.31 25.49 21.81
C ILE A 131 -7.60 25.02 20.38
N HIS A 132 -8.12 25.90 19.52
CA HIS A 132 -8.43 25.58 18.14
C HIS A 132 -7.19 25.14 17.35
N ASN A 133 -6.11 25.90 17.46
CA ASN A 133 -4.85 25.58 16.80
C ASN A 133 -4.24 24.26 17.32
N THR A 134 -4.38 24.00 18.62
CA THR A 134 -3.91 22.73 19.22
C THR A 134 -4.77 21.55 18.72
N ALA A 135 -6.09 21.72 18.62
CA ALA A 135 -6.98 20.70 18.07
C ALA A 135 -6.65 20.33 16.62
N ILE A 136 -6.34 21.34 15.78
CA ILE A 136 -5.90 21.12 14.40
C ILE A 136 -4.59 20.33 14.38
N LYS A 137 -3.57 20.80 15.12
CA LYS A 137 -2.27 20.13 15.17
C LYS A 137 -2.35 18.70 15.70
N ALA A 138 -3.19 18.45 16.71
CA ALA A 138 -3.40 17.11 17.25
C ALA A 138 -4.08 16.19 16.21
N THR A 139 -5.05 16.71 15.47
CA THR A 139 -5.73 15.99 14.40
C THR A 139 -4.77 15.66 13.24
N GLU A 140 -3.93 16.62 12.86
CA GLU A 140 -2.89 16.43 11.84
C GLU A 140 -1.86 15.41 12.31
N ALA A 141 -1.38 15.52 13.56
CA ALA A 141 -0.43 14.57 14.15
C ALA A 141 -0.99 13.14 14.17
N TYR A 142 -2.26 12.98 14.51
CA TYR A 142 -2.92 11.67 14.48
C TYR A 142 -3.02 11.13 13.05
N ASN A 143 -3.49 11.93 12.13
CA ASN A 143 -3.61 11.53 10.72
C ASN A 143 -2.24 11.20 10.10
N ASP A 144 -1.17 11.91 10.51
CA ASP A 144 0.19 11.62 10.06
C ASP A 144 0.73 10.29 10.62
N CYS A 145 0.38 9.94 11.86
CA CYS A 145 0.84 8.72 12.51
C CYS A 145 0.06 7.47 12.06
N PHE A 146 -1.25 7.58 11.95
CA PHE A 146 -2.15 6.46 11.65
C PHE A 146 -2.72 6.50 10.23
N GLY A 147 -2.65 7.65 9.55
CA GLY A 147 -3.03 7.81 8.16
C GLY A 147 -1.82 7.66 7.25
N PHE A 148 -2.07 7.25 6.01
CA PHE A 148 -1.01 7.27 5.01
C PHE A 148 -1.00 8.64 4.32
N ASN A 149 0.12 9.34 4.40
CA ASN A 149 0.34 10.50 3.54
C ASN A 149 0.19 10.08 2.07
N ASN A 150 -0.64 10.79 1.31
CA ASN A 150 -1.02 10.44 -0.06
C ASN A 150 -1.91 9.18 -0.20
N ALA A 151 -2.75 8.91 0.80
CA ALA A 151 -3.67 7.78 0.77
C ALA A 151 -4.55 7.74 -0.49
N ASP A 152 -5.03 8.89 -0.98
CA ASP A 152 -5.81 9.00 -2.22
C ASP A 152 -5.05 8.47 -3.43
N THR A 153 -3.75 8.76 -3.50
CA THR A 153 -2.87 8.25 -4.56
C THR A 153 -2.72 6.73 -4.44
N LEU A 154 -2.51 6.20 -3.23
CA LEU A 154 -2.41 4.76 -2.99
C LEU A 154 -3.72 4.03 -3.31
N VAL A 155 -4.86 4.57 -2.88
CA VAL A 155 -6.21 4.04 -3.22
C VAL A 155 -6.37 3.97 -4.73
N SER A 156 -6.01 5.04 -5.46
CA SER A 156 -6.09 5.07 -6.92
C SER A 156 -5.19 4.02 -7.56
N TYR A 157 -3.95 3.88 -7.11
CA TYR A 157 -3.02 2.86 -7.63
C TYR A 157 -3.51 1.43 -7.35
N ILE A 158 -3.89 1.13 -6.10
CA ILE A 158 -4.40 -0.19 -5.72
C ILE A 158 -5.66 -0.52 -6.52
N GLY A 159 -6.61 0.41 -6.63
CA GLY A 159 -7.83 0.25 -7.42
C GLY A 159 -7.55 0.00 -8.88
N THR A 160 -6.65 0.79 -9.50
CA THR A 160 -6.26 0.64 -10.90
C THR A 160 -5.56 -0.69 -11.16
N LEU A 161 -4.61 -1.08 -10.31
CA LEU A 161 -3.91 -2.36 -10.43
C LEU A 161 -4.86 -3.53 -10.23
N ASN A 162 -5.75 -3.47 -9.24
CA ASN A 162 -6.70 -4.53 -8.97
C ASN A 162 -7.69 -4.71 -10.13
N SER A 163 -8.25 -3.62 -10.65
CA SER A 163 -9.19 -3.66 -11.79
C SER A 163 -8.54 -4.18 -13.09
N ASN A 164 -7.26 -3.89 -13.30
CA ASN A 164 -6.53 -4.33 -14.48
C ASN A 164 -5.79 -5.68 -14.30
N SER A 165 -5.72 -6.21 -13.08
CA SER A 165 -4.94 -7.43 -12.79
C SER A 165 -5.35 -8.63 -13.66
N SER A 166 -6.65 -8.86 -13.86
CA SER A 166 -7.15 -9.95 -14.70
C SER A 166 -6.76 -9.77 -16.18
N ARG A 167 -6.77 -8.52 -16.68
CA ARG A 167 -6.33 -8.21 -18.04
C ARG A 167 -4.84 -8.43 -18.22
N LEU A 168 -4.02 -7.98 -17.24
CA LEU A 168 -2.57 -8.17 -17.26
C LEU A 168 -2.19 -9.65 -17.21
N ILE A 169 -2.86 -10.45 -16.38
CA ILE A 169 -2.69 -11.91 -16.33
C ILE A 169 -3.02 -12.54 -17.70
N SER A 170 -4.14 -12.16 -18.31
CA SER A 170 -4.54 -12.69 -19.62
C SER A 170 -3.56 -12.31 -20.73
N ILE A 171 -3.10 -11.07 -20.76
CA ILE A 171 -2.09 -10.60 -21.73
C ILE A 171 -0.77 -11.33 -21.49
N GLY A 172 -0.32 -11.47 -20.24
CA GLY A 172 0.89 -12.19 -19.89
C GLY A 172 0.84 -13.65 -20.32
N MET A 173 -0.29 -14.34 -20.06
CA MET A 173 -0.52 -15.71 -20.50
C MET A 173 -0.46 -15.85 -22.02
N LEU A 174 -1.07 -14.93 -22.76
CA LEU A 174 -1.07 -14.93 -24.23
C LEU A 174 0.34 -14.69 -24.77
N LEU A 175 1.08 -13.73 -24.20
CA LEU A 175 2.48 -13.46 -24.54
C LEU A 175 3.43 -14.61 -24.21
N MET A 176 3.07 -15.51 -23.30
CA MET A 176 3.80 -16.75 -23.04
C MET A 176 3.39 -17.87 -24.00
N ALA A 177 2.10 -18.08 -24.20
CA ALA A 177 1.58 -19.19 -25.00
C ALA A 177 1.94 -19.08 -26.48
N VAL A 178 1.79 -17.88 -27.08
CA VAL A 178 2.06 -17.67 -28.51
C VAL A 178 3.50 -17.98 -28.89
N PRO A 179 4.53 -17.46 -28.21
CA PRO A 179 5.92 -17.82 -28.48
C PRO A 179 6.21 -19.31 -28.31
N ILE A 180 5.64 -19.97 -27.30
CA ILE A 180 5.81 -21.42 -27.11
C ILE A 180 5.29 -22.19 -28.33
N ILE A 181 4.06 -21.88 -28.75
CA ILE A 181 3.44 -22.53 -29.91
C ILE A 181 4.27 -22.27 -31.18
N MET A 182 4.69 -21.02 -31.42
CA MET A 182 5.52 -20.67 -32.54
C MET A 182 6.89 -21.36 -32.53
N LEU A 183 7.52 -21.46 -31.38
CA LEU A 183 8.77 -22.18 -31.21
C LEU A 183 8.59 -23.68 -31.50
N LEU A 184 7.48 -24.31 -31.05
CA LEU A 184 7.16 -25.71 -31.34
C LEU A 184 6.96 -25.95 -32.84
N VAL A 185 6.34 -25.03 -33.56
CA VAL A 185 6.13 -25.12 -35.01
C VAL A 185 7.42 -24.90 -35.79
N LEU A 186 8.26 -23.95 -35.38
CA LEU A 186 9.51 -23.60 -36.07
C LEU A 186 10.64 -24.62 -35.83
N TYR A 187 10.65 -25.22 -34.66
CA TYR A 187 11.67 -26.19 -34.22
C TYR A 187 11.08 -27.58 -34.11
N ARG A 188 11.35 -28.43 -35.12
CA ARG A 188 11.03 -29.87 -35.04
C ARG A 188 11.83 -30.64 -33.99
N ARG A 189 12.82 -30.02 -33.34
CA ARG A 189 13.71 -30.65 -32.37
C ARG A 189 13.45 -30.09 -30.97
N SER A 190 12.82 -30.88 -30.13
CA SER A 190 12.36 -30.51 -28.77
C SER A 190 13.46 -30.02 -27.81
N ARG A 191 14.71 -30.45 -27.96
CA ARG A 191 15.81 -30.08 -27.06
C ARG A 191 16.17 -28.59 -27.09
N GLU A 192 16.20 -27.98 -28.27
CA GLU A 192 16.57 -26.56 -28.41
C GLU A 192 15.46 -25.64 -27.92
N ILE A 193 14.20 -26.08 -28.06
CA ILE A 193 13.03 -25.36 -27.56
C ILE A 193 13.04 -25.34 -26.02
N MET A 194 13.23 -26.51 -25.41
CA MET A 194 13.33 -26.64 -23.96
C MET A 194 14.40 -25.73 -23.37
N PHE A 195 15.61 -25.71 -23.99
CA PHE A 195 16.69 -24.83 -23.54
C PHE A 195 16.31 -23.36 -23.57
N ASN A 196 15.69 -22.86 -24.66
CA ASN A 196 15.28 -21.46 -24.76
C ASN A 196 14.17 -21.09 -23.79
N ILE A 197 13.21 -21.98 -23.53
CA ILE A 197 12.14 -21.78 -22.56
C ILE A 197 12.75 -21.73 -21.14
N PHE A 198 13.61 -22.67 -20.78
CA PHE A 198 14.27 -22.69 -19.47
C PHE A 198 15.16 -21.46 -19.27
N ALA A 199 15.96 -21.06 -20.26
CA ALA A 199 16.78 -19.86 -20.20
C ALA A 199 15.92 -18.60 -19.96
N SER A 200 14.77 -18.50 -20.65
CA SER A 200 13.85 -17.37 -20.47
C SER A 200 13.18 -17.34 -19.10
N LEU A 201 12.77 -18.52 -18.58
CA LEU A 201 12.21 -18.63 -17.22
C LEU A 201 13.24 -18.29 -16.16
N THR A 202 14.49 -18.73 -16.34
CA THR A 202 15.59 -18.41 -15.42
C THR A 202 15.85 -16.90 -15.42
N THR A 203 15.88 -16.27 -16.59
CA THR A 203 16.08 -14.82 -16.71
C THR A 203 14.93 -14.04 -16.07
N SER A 204 13.69 -14.45 -16.28
CA SER A 204 12.54 -13.82 -15.64
C SER A 204 12.48 -14.07 -14.13
N GLY A 205 12.90 -15.27 -13.68
CA GLY A 205 12.96 -15.60 -12.25
C GLY A 205 14.08 -14.89 -11.48
N MET A 206 15.10 -14.37 -12.16
CA MET A 206 16.15 -13.54 -11.52
C MET A 206 15.70 -12.09 -11.28
N ILE A 207 14.58 -11.69 -11.83
CA ILE A 207 14.02 -10.32 -11.69
C ILE A 207 13.08 -10.24 -10.46
N PHE A 208 12.61 -11.38 -9.97
CA PHE A 208 11.75 -11.52 -8.78
C PHE A 208 12.53 -12.09 -7.59
#